data_e2cdd6d91940ffe43c89461cc780bc9e
#
_entry.id   e2cdd6d91940ffe43c89461cc780bc9e
#
_cell.length_a   1.000
_cell.length_b   1.000
_cell.length_c   1.000
_cell.angle_alpha   90.00
_cell.angle_beta   90.00
_cell.angle_gamma   90.00
#
_symmetry.space_group_name_H-M   'P 1'
#
loop_
_entity.id
_entity.type
_entity.pdbx_description
1 polymer ?
#
loop_
_entity_poly.entity_id
_entity_poly.type
_entity_poly.pdbx_seq_one_letter_code
_entity_poly.pdbx_strand_id
1 'polypeptide(L)'
;MRAVVFSGTTEGRVFSKQLAALGAEVLVSVATPLGAEEQGERSGITVHCGRLTPEEMTALLQGADLCVDATHPYAVEATRNIRAACKTAGTEYRRLLRPESPLPAGSMVFASAAHALSLIHISE
;
A
#
# COMPACT_ATOMS: atom_id res chain seq x y z
N MET A 1 -2.44 -12.35 7.47
CA MET A 1 -1.51 -11.27 7.13
C MET A 1 -2.28 -9.96 7.02
N ARG A 2 -1.72 -8.91 7.50
CA ARG A 2 -2.33 -7.59 7.50
C ARG A 2 -1.50 -6.64 6.65
N ALA A 3 -2.14 -6.02 5.64
CA ALA A 3 -1.47 -5.12 4.72
C ALA A 3 -2.17 -3.77 4.67
N VAL A 4 -1.37 -2.71 4.53
CA VAL A 4 -1.87 -1.35 4.30
C VAL A 4 -1.42 -0.92 2.92
N VAL A 5 -2.36 -0.52 2.08
CA VAL A 5 -2.08 -0.07 0.71
C VAL A 5 -2.46 1.40 0.59
N PHE A 6 -1.47 2.24 0.33
CA PHE A 6 -1.71 3.65 -0.01
C PHE A 6 -1.97 3.70 -1.51
N SER A 7 -3.23 3.86 -1.87
CA SER A 7 -3.70 3.75 -3.24
C SER A 7 -4.03 5.13 -3.85
N GLY A 8 -4.72 5.14 -4.95
CA GLY A 8 -5.04 6.30 -5.75
C GLY A 8 -4.75 6.03 -7.21
N THR A 9 -4.33 4.81 -7.51
CA THR A 9 -4.01 4.38 -8.86
C THR A 9 -4.75 3.09 -9.18
N THR A 10 -4.86 2.77 -10.46
CA THR A 10 -5.45 1.51 -10.92
C THR A 10 -4.66 0.32 -10.39
N GLU A 11 -3.33 0.44 -10.40
CA GLU A 11 -2.44 -0.60 -9.90
C GLU A 11 -2.70 -0.90 -8.43
N GLY A 12 -2.87 0.13 -7.60
CA GLY A 12 -3.17 -0.02 -6.19
C GLY A 12 -4.52 -0.70 -5.96
N ARG A 13 -5.53 -0.34 -6.75
CA ARG A 13 -6.85 -0.97 -6.67
C ARG A 13 -6.80 -2.45 -6.97
N VAL A 14 -6.19 -2.80 -8.09
CA VAL A 14 -6.08 -4.19 -8.53
C VAL A 14 -5.29 -5.02 -7.53
N PHE A 15 -4.15 -4.50 -7.09
CA PHE A 15 -3.28 -5.19 -6.14
C PHE A 15 -3.99 -5.44 -4.80
N SER A 16 -4.73 -4.45 -4.30
CA SER A 16 -5.49 -4.59 -3.05
C SER A 16 -6.51 -5.72 -3.13
N LYS A 17 -7.21 -5.82 -4.26
CA LYS A 17 -8.20 -6.86 -4.48
C LYS A 17 -7.55 -8.23 -4.56
N GLN A 18 -6.38 -8.33 -5.19
CA GLN A 18 -5.62 -9.57 -5.28
C GLN A 18 -5.16 -10.04 -3.90
N LEU A 19 -4.66 -9.12 -3.07
CA LEU A 19 -4.25 -9.45 -1.70
C LEU A 19 -5.43 -9.97 -0.87
N ALA A 20 -6.57 -9.29 -0.96
CA ALA A 20 -7.77 -9.71 -0.24
C ALA A 20 -8.25 -11.08 -0.70
N ALA A 21 -8.18 -11.35 -2.02
CA ALA A 21 -8.55 -12.65 -2.57
C ALA A 21 -7.64 -13.78 -2.07
N LEU A 22 -6.41 -13.46 -1.69
CA LEU A 22 -5.47 -14.44 -1.13
C LEU A 22 -5.61 -14.61 0.39
N GLY A 23 -6.60 -13.96 0.99
CA GLY A 23 -6.89 -14.11 2.41
C GLY A 23 -6.26 -13.06 3.31
N ALA A 24 -5.61 -12.04 2.76
CA ALA A 24 -5.04 -10.97 3.55
C ALA A 24 -6.12 -10.01 4.05
N GLU A 25 -5.90 -9.44 5.23
CA GLU A 25 -6.70 -8.32 5.73
C GLU A 25 -6.06 -7.05 5.18
N VAL A 26 -6.80 -6.31 4.35
CA VAL A 26 -6.26 -5.15 3.63
C VAL A 26 -6.95 -3.88 4.07
N LEU A 27 -6.15 -2.88 4.45
CA LEU A 27 -6.61 -1.52 4.66
C LEU A 27 -6.09 -0.67 3.50
N VAL A 28 -7.00 -0.06 2.76
CA VAL A 28 -6.64 0.81 1.64
C VAL A 28 -6.84 2.25 2.06
N SER A 29 -5.81 3.07 1.93
CA SER A 29 -5.87 4.50 2.18
C SER A 29 -5.87 5.26 0.86
N VAL A 30 -6.87 6.10 0.67
CA VAL A 30 -6.99 6.98 -0.50
C VAL A 30 -7.16 8.42 -0.03
N ALA A 31 -6.69 9.37 -0.82
CA ALA A 31 -6.68 10.77 -0.43
C ALA A 31 -8.00 11.50 -0.72
N THR A 32 -8.83 10.97 -1.62
CA THR A 32 -10.03 11.68 -2.10
C THR A 32 -11.27 10.79 -2.05
N PRO A 33 -12.48 11.40 -1.94
CA PRO A 33 -13.73 10.64 -2.04
C PRO A 33 -13.88 9.88 -3.36
N LEU A 34 -13.40 10.45 -4.46
CA LEU A 34 -13.42 9.76 -5.75
C LEU A 34 -12.57 8.49 -5.71
N GLY A 35 -11.38 8.56 -5.10
CA GLY A 35 -10.52 7.40 -4.92
C GLY A 35 -11.21 6.31 -4.11
N ALA A 36 -11.92 6.68 -3.04
CA ALA A 36 -12.66 5.74 -2.22
C ALA A 36 -13.80 5.08 -3.02
N GLU A 37 -14.50 5.86 -3.82
CA GLU A 37 -15.58 5.35 -4.67
C GLU A 37 -15.04 4.38 -5.72
N GLU A 38 -13.92 4.72 -6.36
CA GLU A 38 -13.29 3.85 -7.35
C GLU A 38 -12.76 2.55 -6.73
N GLN A 39 -12.26 2.60 -5.49
CA GLN A 39 -11.81 1.40 -4.79
C GLN A 39 -12.97 0.45 -4.54
N GLY A 40 -14.15 0.98 -4.22
CA GLY A 40 -15.35 0.21 -3.95
C GLY A 40 -15.27 -0.60 -2.67
N GLU A 41 -16.35 -1.29 -2.35
CA GLU A 41 -16.42 -2.16 -1.19
C GLU A 41 -16.14 -3.60 -1.58
N ARG A 42 -15.39 -4.31 -0.76
CA ARG A 42 -15.08 -5.71 -0.97
C ARG A 42 -14.76 -6.38 0.36
N SER A 43 -15.16 -7.65 0.49
CA SER A 43 -14.83 -8.44 1.67
C SER A 43 -13.30 -8.52 1.85
N GLY A 44 -12.84 -8.28 3.06
CA GLY A 44 -11.41 -8.28 3.38
C GLY A 44 -10.71 -6.96 3.14
N ILE A 45 -11.40 -5.97 2.57
CA ILE A 45 -10.85 -4.63 2.33
C ILE A 45 -11.61 -3.59 3.15
N THR A 46 -10.86 -2.79 3.92
CA THR A 46 -11.37 -1.60 4.59
C THR A 46 -10.79 -0.39 3.89
N VAL A 47 -11.62 0.59 3.53
CA VAL A 47 -11.16 1.79 2.83
C VAL A 47 -11.18 2.98 3.79
N HIS A 48 -10.03 3.67 3.89
CA HIS A 48 -9.91 4.94 4.60
C HIS A 48 -9.79 6.06 3.56
N CYS A 49 -10.64 7.08 3.69
CA CYS A 49 -10.61 8.24 2.79
C CYS A 49 -10.13 9.47 3.55
N GLY A 50 -9.19 10.19 2.97
CA GLY A 50 -8.66 11.42 3.52
C GLY A 50 -7.14 11.40 3.63
N ARG A 51 -6.53 12.60 3.61
CA ARG A 51 -5.10 12.73 3.78
C ARG A 51 -4.72 12.44 5.23
N LEU A 52 -3.59 11.81 5.41
CA LEU A 52 -3.05 11.46 6.72
C LEU A 52 -1.78 12.26 6.99
N THR A 53 -1.61 12.71 8.24
CA THR A 53 -0.33 13.24 8.70
C THR A 53 0.67 12.09 8.85
N PRO A 54 2.00 12.37 8.88
CA PRO A 54 2.99 11.33 9.15
C PRO A 54 2.72 10.55 10.44
N GLU A 55 2.24 11.22 11.48
CA GLU A 55 1.90 10.59 12.76
C GLU A 55 0.71 9.64 12.61
N GLU A 56 -0.31 10.04 11.86
CA GLU A 56 -1.47 9.20 11.58
C GLU A 56 -1.09 8.00 10.73
N MET A 57 -0.19 8.18 9.76
CA MET A 57 0.33 7.08 8.95
C MET A 57 1.07 6.07 9.82
N THR A 58 1.89 6.55 10.74
CA THR A 58 2.63 5.68 11.66
C THR A 58 1.68 4.85 12.52
N ALA A 59 0.63 5.47 13.06
CA ALA A 59 -0.36 4.77 13.87
C ALA A 59 -1.10 3.70 13.04
N LEU A 60 -1.42 4.03 11.80
CA LEU A 60 -2.10 3.11 10.89
C LEU A 60 -1.26 1.89 10.55
N LEU A 61 0.06 2.09 10.44
CA LEU A 61 1.00 1.04 10.05
C LEU A 61 1.42 0.14 11.20
N GLN A 62 1.18 0.54 12.44
CA GLN A 62 1.54 -0.30 13.59
C GLN A 62 0.71 -1.59 13.57
N GLY A 63 1.40 -2.73 13.69
CA GLY A 63 0.76 -4.03 13.63
C GLY A 63 0.53 -4.56 12.22
N ALA A 64 0.85 -3.78 11.20
CA ALA A 64 0.76 -4.26 9.81
C ALA A 64 2.03 -5.04 9.44
N ASP A 65 1.86 -6.07 8.63
CA ASP A 65 2.99 -6.88 8.14
C ASP A 65 3.63 -6.26 6.92
N LEU A 66 2.84 -5.55 6.11
CA LEU A 66 3.29 -4.98 4.85
C LEU A 66 2.62 -3.64 4.60
N CYS A 67 3.41 -2.69 4.10
CA CYS A 67 2.91 -1.44 3.54
C CYS A 67 3.25 -1.40 2.06
N VAL A 68 2.24 -1.21 1.23
CA VAL A 68 2.42 -1.04 -0.22
C VAL A 68 2.09 0.39 -0.59
N ASP A 69 3.07 1.09 -1.14
CA ASP A 69 2.90 2.45 -1.65
C ASP A 69 2.59 2.37 -3.14
N ALA A 70 1.30 2.51 -3.46
CA ALA A 70 0.81 2.50 -4.84
C ALA A 70 0.33 3.89 -5.27
N THR A 71 0.89 4.94 -4.65
CA THR A 71 0.55 6.31 -5.02
C THR A 71 1.15 6.67 -6.38
N HIS A 72 0.65 7.74 -6.98
CA HIS A 72 1.14 8.21 -8.26
C HIS A 72 2.65 8.48 -8.21
N PRO A 73 3.41 8.20 -9.29
CA PRO A 73 4.86 8.45 -9.30
C PRO A 73 5.27 9.88 -8.96
N TYR A 74 4.40 10.85 -9.19
CA TYR A 74 4.68 12.25 -8.86
C TYR A 74 4.30 12.66 -7.44
N ALA A 75 3.73 11.75 -6.65
CA ALA A 75 3.38 12.02 -5.25
C ALA A 75 4.60 11.84 -4.34
N VAL A 76 5.65 12.62 -4.59
CA VAL A 76 6.95 12.49 -3.92
C VAL A 76 6.85 12.72 -2.42
N GLU A 77 6.08 13.72 -2.02
CA GLU A 77 5.89 14.03 -0.59
C GLU A 77 5.15 12.91 0.13
N ALA A 78 4.10 12.38 -0.49
CA ALA A 78 3.35 11.27 0.09
C ALA A 78 4.25 10.04 0.27
N THR A 79 5.03 9.69 -0.75
CA THR A 79 5.97 8.57 -0.67
C THR A 79 7.00 8.76 0.43
N ARG A 80 7.55 9.97 0.57
CA ARG A 80 8.51 10.30 1.62
C ARG A 80 7.90 10.07 3.01
N ASN A 81 6.68 10.57 3.21
CA ASN A 81 5.98 10.44 4.49
C ASN A 81 5.64 8.99 4.80
N ILE A 82 5.20 8.23 3.81
CA ILE A 82 4.89 6.81 3.97
C ILE A 82 6.13 6.02 4.35
N ARG A 83 7.25 6.26 3.68
CA ARG A 83 8.51 5.59 3.99
C ARG A 83 8.98 5.88 5.41
N ALA A 84 8.90 7.15 5.82
CA ALA A 84 9.26 7.55 7.17
C ALA A 84 8.37 6.88 8.22
N ALA A 85 7.07 6.83 7.96
CA ALA A 85 6.11 6.18 8.86
C ALA A 85 6.37 4.68 8.98
N CYS A 86 6.70 4.01 7.88
CA CYS A 86 7.05 2.60 7.89
C CYS A 86 8.29 2.34 8.75
N LYS A 87 9.30 3.19 8.63
CA LYS A 87 10.52 3.07 9.42
C LYS A 87 10.22 3.21 10.91
N THR A 88 9.39 4.18 11.28
CA THR A 88 9.01 4.42 12.67
C THR A 88 8.17 3.27 13.22
N ALA A 89 7.22 2.76 12.45
CA ALA A 89 6.34 1.68 12.87
C ALA A 89 6.97 0.29 12.80
N GLY A 90 8.11 0.16 12.11
CA GLY A 90 8.75 -1.13 11.90
C GLY A 90 8.04 -2.00 10.87
N THR A 91 7.32 -1.39 9.96
CA THR A 91 6.55 -2.09 8.91
C THR A 91 7.37 -2.16 7.63
N GLU A 92 7.32 -3.28 6.93
CA GLU A 92 8.02 -3.44 5.67
C GLU A 92 7.38 -2.57 4.58
N TYR A 93 8.19 -1.78 3.91
CA TYR A 93 7.77 -0.88 2.83
C TYR A 93 8.09 -1.47 1.47
N ARG A 94 7.11 -1.44 0.55
CA ARG A 94 7.29 -1.82 -0.84
C ARG A 94 6.60 -0.81 -1.75
N ARG A 95 7.24 -0.48 -2.85
CA ARG A 95 6.72 0.45 -3.85
C ARG A 95 6.13 -0.34 -5.02
N LEU A 96 4.86 -0.07 -5.34
CA LEU A 96 4.19 -0.65 -6.51
C LEU A 96 4.16 0.39 -7.64
N LEU A 97 4.74 0.05 -8.77
CA LEU A 97 4.82 0.93 -9.94
C LEU A 97 4.26 0.22 -11.17
N ARG A 98 3.87 1.03 -12.15
CA ARG A 98 3.51 0.49 -13.46
C ARG A 98 4.73 -0.13 -14.12
N PRO A 99 4.58 -1.23 -14.87
CA PRO A 99 5.71 -1.88 -15.53
C PRO A 99 6.50 -0.97 -16.46
N GLU A 100 5.85 0.00 -17.10
CA GLU A 100 6.47 0.94 -18.02
C GLU A 100 7.09 2.17 -17.35
N SER A 101 6.95 2.29 -16.04
CA SER A 101 7.53 3.42 -15.30
C SER A 101 8.99 3.14 -14.93
N PRO A 102 9.87 4.17 -14.97
CA PRO A 102 11.24 4.00 -14.46
C PRO A 102 11.22 3.60 -12.98
N LEU A 103 12.14 2.73 -12.58
CA LEU A 103 12.25 2.32 -11.18
C LEU A 103 13.15 3.29 -10.42
N PRO A 104 12.62 4.00 -9.40
CA PRO A 104 13.47 4.77 -8.50
C PRO A 104 14.40 3.84 -7.70
N ALA A 105 15.52 4.38 -7.25
CA ALA A 105 16.45 3.62 -6.43
C ALA A 105 15.75 3.10 -5.16
N GLY A 106 15.97 1.84 -4.83
CA GLY A 106 15.37 1.21 -3.66
C GLY A 106 13.92 0.80 -3.83
N SER A 107 13.35 0.95 -5.02
CA SER A 107 11.97 0.54 -5.31
C SER A 107 11.90 -0.89 -5.81
N MET A 108 10.73 -1.49 -5.66
CA MET A 108 10.46 -2.85 -6.08
C MET A 108 9.13 -2.89 -6.83
N VAL A 109 9.07 -3.65 -7.92
CA VAL A 109 7.83 -3.88 -8.66
C VAL A 109 7.36 -5.29 -8.35
N PHE A 110 6.11 -5.41 -7.94
CA PHE A 110 5.50 -6.72 -7.69
C PHE A 110 4.86 -7.23 -8.98
N ALA A 111 5.16 -8.47 -9.34
CA ALA A 111 4.52 -9.14 -10.45
C ALA A 111 3.09 -9.55 -10.08
N SER A 112 2.87 -9.87 -8.80
CA SER A 112 1.56 -10.30 -8.31
C SER A 112 1.49 -10.16 -6.79
N ALA A 113 0.28 -10.24 -6.24
CA ALA A 113 0.07 -10.26 -4.80
C ALA A 113 0.69 -11.51 -4.16
N ALA A 114 0.67 -12.63 -4.85
CA ALA A 114 1.31 -13.85 -4.35
C ALA A 114 2.81 -13.66 -4.16
N HIS A 115 3.47 -12.93 -5.05
CA HIS A 115 4.88 -12.61 -4.92
C HIS A 115 5.14 -11.75 -3.67
N ALA A 116 4.30 -10.76 -3.41
CA ALA A 116 4.42 -9.92 -2.22
C ALA A 116 4.27 -10.74 -0.95
N LEU A 117 3.32 -11.68 -0.90
CA LEU A 117 3.14 -12.58 0.23
C LEU A 117 4.36 -13.47 0.46
N SER A 118 4.96 -13.96 -0.61
CA SER A 118 6.20 -14.76 -0.52
C SER A 118 7.34 -13.98 0.12
N LEU A 119 7.47 -12.70 -0.22
CA LEU A 119 8.50 -11.83 0.34
C LEU A 119 8.33 -11.66 1.86
N ILE A 120 7.09 -11.54 2.32
CA ILE A 120 6.80 -11.42 3.75
C ILE A 120 7.20 -12.69 4.49
N HIS A 121 6.87 -13.85 3.96
CA HIS A 121 7.24 -15.13 4.56
C HIS A 121 8.75 -15.30 4.63
N ILE A 122 9.47 -14.86 3.62
CA ILE A 122 10.93 -14.92 3.59
C ILE A 122 11.52 -13.99 4.65
N SER A 123 10.88 -12.85 4.89
CA SER A 123 11.37 -11.84 5.84
C SER A 123 11.20 -12.24 7.30
N GLU A 124 10.34 -13.19 7.57
CA GLU A 124 10.15 -13.73 8.92
C GLU A 124 11.25 -14.73 9.27
#